data_17af64c83b0408f9c3215e4f7c54b8bf
#
_entry.id   17af64c83b0408f9c3215e4f7c54b8bf
#
_cell.length_a   1.000
_cell.length_b   1.000
_cell.length_c   1.000
_cell.angle_alpha   90.00
_cell.angle_beta   90.00
_cell.angle_gamma   90.00
#
_symmetry.space_group_name_H-M   'P 1'
#
loop_
_entity.id
_entity.type
_entity.pdbx_description
1 polymer ?
#
loop_
_entity_poly.entity_id
_entity_poly.type
_entity_poly.pdbx_seq_one_letter_code
_entity_poly.pdbx_strand_id
1 'polypeptide(L)'
;MKILRRLIWVLGVLLVLVVAFSVWVMWPNQRPAPAMPPPSVSAAREPLQYEPPTYLPSNDPPASPSFAPTGGTPEACDAGGASASAAPVNAASLTTLAWTPFGRPETGWEIYAPRVALEIQTSCAPGSPRFAAALARWQGGHGLKSTGTFDPETFQAMLVRWHRARPFVKVNGEGICPGAPAVSLLSTAGPQESYGGKTIQLRPGALDAYRRMVAEAKAAGVARDPRALTIFSGFRDPLADAARCARDNNCQGVSRTICSAHRTGLALDMFIAAAPGFGPDSSADANRLAMARSDLYRWLVANAARFGFVNYAFEPWHWEWTGEPMLPGVPIASLPLAGSGRPGDPLLTPPPGPTPPPATAPKPPPKAPKPGAAKPRS
;
A
#
# COMPACT_ATOMS: atom_id res chain seq x y z
N MET A 1 -47.48 -29.76 -39.27
CA MET A 1 -47.43 -29.55 -37.79
C MET A 1 -46.79 -30.72 -37.02
N LYS A 2 -47.04 -31.98 -37.34
CA LYS A 2 -46.49 -33.14 -36.61
C LYS A 2 -44.95 -33.30 -36.73
N ILE A 3 -44.36 -32.97 -37.87
CA ILE A 3 -42.89 -33.06 -38.11
C ILE A 3 -42.15 -31.99 -37.33
N LEU A 4 -42.64 -30.74 -37.26
CA LEU A 4 -42.01 -29.66 -36.51
C LEU A 4 -42.01 -29.94 -35.02
N ARG A 5 -43.07 -30.50 -34.46
CA ARG A 5 -43.12 -30.92 -33.04
C ARG A 5 -42.10 -32.02 -32.72
N ARG A 6 -41.88 -32.99 -33.61
CA ARG A 6 -40.87 -34.04 -33.43
C ARG A 6 -39.47 -33.46 -33.48
N LEU A 7 -39.20 -32.49 -34.37
CA LEU A 7 -37.87 -31.85 -34.47
C LEU A 7 -37.54 -31.07 -33.21
N ILE A 8 -38.51 -30.31 -32.67
CA ILE A 8 -38.32 -29.55 -31.39
C ILE A 8 -38.06 -30.52 -30.24
N TRP A 9 -38.74 -31.65 -30.18
CA TRP A 9 -38.53 -32.66 -29.13
C TRP A 9 -37.15 -33.31 -29.21
N VAL A 10 -36.66 -33.64 -30.41
CA VAL A 10 -35.32 -34.21 -30.63
C VAL A 10 -34.22 -33.20 -30.26
N LEU A 11 -34.37 -31.93 -30.63
CA LEU A 11 -33.41 -30.88 -30.27
C LEU A 11 -33.38 -30.62 -28.75
N GLY A 12 -34.53 -30.66 -28.08
CA GLY A 12 -34.63 -30.51 -26.63
C GLY A 12 -33.92 -31.65 -25.89
N VAL A 13 -34.11 -32.91 -26.34
CA VAL A 13 -33.42 -34.07 -25.73
C VAL A 13 -31.91 -34.00 -25.97
N LEU A 14 -31.46 -33.62 -27.16
CA LEU A 14 -30.02 -33.41 -27.45
C LEU A 14 -29.40 -32.35 -26.57
N LEU A 15 -30.08 -31.23 -26.34
CA LEU A 15 -29.60 -30.17 -25.47
C LEU A 15 -29.43 -30.64 -24.01
N VAL A 16 -30.41 -31.38 -23.48
CA VAL A 16 -30.36 -31.94 -22.13
C VAL A 16 -29.20 -32.93 -21.98
N LEU A 17 -28.96 -33.77 -23.01
CA LEU A 17 -27.83 -34.72 -22.98
C LEU A 17 -26.47 -34.03 -23.02
N VAL A 18 -26.34 -32.94 -23.80
CA VAL A 18 -25.11 -32.14 -23.86
C VAL A 18 -24.85 -31.46 -22.50
N VAL A 19 -25.86 -30.90 -21.88
CA VAL A 19 -25.74 -30.27 -20.56
C VAL A 19 -25.39 -31.30 -19.50
N ALA A 20 -26.05 -32.46 -19.50
CA ALA A 20 -25.75 -33.54 -18.55
C ALA A 20 -24.31 -34.09 -18.71
N PHE A 21 -23.82 -34.23 -19.94
CA PHE A 21 -22.47 -34.66 -20.25
C PHE A 21 -21.44 -33.61 -19.78
N SER A 22 -21.73 -32.31 -20.02
CA SER A 22 -20.84 -31.23 -19.55
C SER A 22 -20.73 -31.18 -18.03
N VAL A 23 -21.84 -31.38 -17.32
CA VAL A 23 -21.85 -31.46 -15.85
C VAL A 23 -21.05 -32.69 -15.37
N TRP A 24 -21.19 -33.82 -16.05
CA TRP A 24 -20.48 -35.05 -15.69
C TRP A 24 -18.96 -34.95 -15.91
N VAL A 25 -18.52 -34.29 -16.99
CA VAL A 25 -17.10 -34.06 -17.29
C VAL A 25 -16.48 -33.02 -16.34
N MET A 26 -17.26 -32.04 -15.86
CA MET A 26 -16.78 -31.00 -14.93
C MET A 26 -16.82 -31.42 -13.45
N TRP A 27 -17.40 -32.58 -13.10
CA TRP A 27 -17.43 -33.06 -11.72
C TRP A 27 -16.14 -33.85 -11.44
N PRO A 28 -15.17 -33.29 -10.71
CA PRO A 28 -13.97 -34.03 -10.32
C PRO A 28 -14.38 -35.19 -9.42
N ASN A 29 -13.99 -36.41 -9.82
CA ASN A 29 -14.19 -37.65 -9.09
C ASN A 29 -13.44 -37.53 -7.74
N GLN A 30 -14.09 -37.01 -6.69
CA GLN A 30 -13.53 -36.91 -5.35
C GLN A 30 -13.42 -38.32 -4.75
N ARG A 31 -12.31 -38.97 -5.00
CA ARG A 31 -11.91 -40.12 -4.17
C ARG A 31 -11.54 -39.54 -2.80
N PRO A 32 -12.07 -40.08 -1.67
CA PRO A 32 -11.61 -39.67 -0.35
C PRO A 32 -10.11 -39.95 -0.26
N ALA A 33 -9.34 -38.94 0.15
CA ALA A 33 -7.92 -39.11 0.40
C ALA A 33 -7.72 -40.20 1.48
N PRO A 34 -6.70 -41.07 1.36
CA PRO A 34 -6.40 -42.03 2.40
C PRO A 34 -6.11 -41.29 3.70
N ALA A 35 -6.73 -41.75 4.80
CA ALA A 35 -6.51 -41.21 6.13
C ALA A 35 -5.00 -41.27 6.47
N MET A 36 -4.43 -40.11 6.80
CA MET A 36 -3.06 -40.03 7.29
C MET A 36 -3.00 -40.73 8.67
N PRO A 37 -1.94 -41.55 8.93
CA PRO A 37 -1.73 -42.09 10.26
C PRO A 37 -1.53 -40.95 11.28
N PRO A 38 -1.96 -41.10 12.54
CA PRO A 38 -1.77 -40.12 13.57
C PRO A 38 -0.28 -39.80 13.74
N PRO A 39 0.10 -38.53 13.99
CA PRO A 39 1.50 -38.19 14.20
C PRO A 39 2.01 -38.94 15.44
N SER A 40 3.13 -39.65 15.30
CA SER A 40 3.84 -40.25 16.41
C SER A 40 4.26 -39.15 17.39
N VAL A 41 3.85 -39.29 18.65
CA VAL A 41 4.28 -38.42 19.75
C VAL A 41 5.78 -38.67 19.94
N SER A 42 6.61 -37.86 19.31
CA SER A 42 8.05 -37.83 19.56
C SER A 42 8.31 -36.93 20.75
N ALA A 43 9.14 -37.44 21.64
CA ALA A 43 9.55 -36.92 22.93
C ALA A 43 9.58 -35.35 23.03
N ALA A 44 9.10 -34.88 24.17
CA ALA A 44 9.15 -33.50 24.60
C ALA A 44 10.56 -32.91 24.34
N ARG A 45 10.66 -31.97 23.41
CA ARG A 45 11.82 -31.08 23.31
C ARG A 45 11.74 -30.11 24.49
N GLU A 46 12.81 -30.04 25.25
CA GLU A 46 12.99 -29.00 26.25
C GLU A 46 12.74 -27.63 25.62
N PRO A 47 12.08 -26.71 26.34
CA PRO A 47 11.90 -25.36 25.85
C PRO A 47 13.28 -24.72 25.67
N LEU A 48 13.62 -24.40 24.43
CA LEU A 48 14.77 -23.58 24.11
C LEU A 48 14.63 -22.28 24.91
N GLN A 49 15.51 -22.07 25.89
CA GLN A 49 15.64 -20.81 26.57
C GLN A 49 16.05 -19.77 25.51
N TYR A 50 15.14 -18.89 25.17
CA TYR A 50 15.40 -17.72 24.32
C TYR A 50 16.23 -16.72 25.15
N GLU A 51 17.54 -16.76 25.00
CA GLU A 51 18.37 -15.61 25.35
C GLU A 51 18.13 -14.54 24.27
N PRO A 52 17.58 -13.36 24.63
CA PRO A 52 17.48 -12.29 23.67
C PRO A 52 18.91 -11.93 23.24
N PRO A 53 19.19 -11.81 21.93
CA PRO A 53 20.48 -11.34 21.48
C PRO A 53 20.74 -9.99 22.13
N THR A 54 21.85 -9.86 22.86
CA THR A 54 22.35 -8.58 23.35
C THR A 54 22.74 -7.75 22.13
N TYR A 55 21.75 -7.05 21.59
CA TYR A 55 21.97 -6.07 20.54
C TYR A 55 22.60 -4.84 21.20
N LEU A 56 23.93 -4.79 21.16
CA LEU A 56 24.63 -3.53 21.35
C LEU A 56 24.22 -2.68 20.13
N PRO A 57 23.58 -1.52 20.34
CA PRO A 57 23.30 -0.65 19.21
C PRO A 57 24.63 -0.21 18.63
N SER A 58 24.97 -0.76 17.45
CA SER A 58 26.01 -0.15 16.63
C SER A 58 25.42 1.20 16.21
N ASN A 59 26.04 2.29 16.66
CA ASN A 59 25.66 3.64 16.27
C ASN A 59 26.01 3.95 14.80
N ASP A 60 26.55 2.98 14.09
CA ASP A 60 26.80 3.09 12.66
C ASP A 60 25.55 2.61 11.91
N PRO A 61 24.82 3.50 11.22
CA PRO A 61 23.79 3.07 10.31
C PRO A 61 24.41 2.15 9.25
N PRO A 62 23.73 1.07 8.83
CA PRO A 62 24.22 0.26 7.72
C PRO A 62 24.50 1.21 6.57
N ALA A 63 25.69 1.10 5.96
CA ALA A 63 26.10 1.92 4.83
C ALA A 63 25.14 1.70 3.66
N SER A 64 24.04 2.43 3.67
CA SER A 64 23.15 2.57 2.51
C SER A 64 23.91 3.42 1.49
N PRO A 65 23.86 3.08 0.20
CA PRO A 65 24.47 3.92 -0.80
C PRO A 65 23.89 5.33 -0.69
N SER A 66 24.74 6.28 -0.34
CA SER A 66 24.39 7.69 -0.23
C SER A 66 24.07 8.22 -1.60
N PHE A 67 22.78 8.35 -1.93
CA PHE A 67 22.29 9.15 -3.04
C PHE A 67 22.00 10.61 -2.58
N ALA A 68 22.83 11.14 -1.70
CA ALA A 68 22.97 12.59 -1.67
C ALA A 68 23.61 12.99 -3.00
N PRO A 69 23.17 14.07 -3.69
CA PRO A 69 23.98 14.66 -4.73
C PRO A 69 25.24 15.19 -4.06
N THR A 70 26.25 14.34 -3.95
CA THR A 70 27.62 14.78 -3.77
C THR A 70 27.88 15.72 -4.92
N GLY A 71 28.29 16.97 -4.67
CA GLY A 71 28.51 18.07 -5.61
C GLY A 71 29.10 17.72 -6.98
N GLY A 72 28.46 16.80 -7.65
CA GLY A 72 28.73 16.39 -9.02
C GLY A 72 28.12 17.40 -9.99
N THR A 73 28.75 17.55 -11.13
CA THR A 73 28.23 18.31 -12.27
C THR A 73 26.76 17.90 -12.50
N PRO A 74 25.81 18.86 -12.68
CA PRO A 74 24.44 18.56 -12.99
C PRO A 74 24.33 17.53 -14.10
N GLU A 75 23.49 16.50 -13.96
CA GLU A 75 23.34 15.46 -14.96
C GLU A 75 22.88 16.07 -16.30
N ALA A 76 23.59 15.79 -17.40
CA ALA A 76 23.22 16.27 -18.72
C ALA A 76 22.02 15.48 -19.24
N CYS A 77 20.80 16.02 -19.06
CA CYS A 77 19.56 15.33 -19.41
C CYS A 77 19.35 15.12 -20.92
N ASP A 78 20.03 15.86 -21.76
CA ASP A 78 19.96 15.76 -23.23
C ASP A 78 20.83 14.63 -23.80
N ALA A 79 21.72 14.04 -23.00
CA ALA A 79 22.59 12.96 -23.42
C ALA A 79 21.88 11.60 -23.34
N GLY A 80 21.42 11.04 -24.46
CA GLY A 80 20.64 9.79 -24.48
C GLY A 80 21.17 8.66 -25.37
N GLY A 81 22.09 8.94 -26.25
CA GLY A 81 22.63 7.93 -27.17
C GLY A 81 21.53 7.22 -27.98
N ALA A 82 21.70 5.92 -28.20
CA ALA A 82 20.76 5.10 -29.01
C ALA A 82 19.33 5.05 -28.50
N SER A 83 19.10 5.28 -27.20
CA SER A 83 17.76 5.24 -26.57
C SER A 83 17.05 6.59 -26.60
N ALA A 84 17.64 7.65 -27.14
CA ALA A 84 17.05 9.00 -27.14
C ALA A 84 15.66 9.06 -27.79
N SER A 85 15.40 8.22 -28.80
CA SER A 85 14.08 8.12 -29.47
C SER A 85 12.95 7.65 -28.57
N ALA A 86 13.22 7.01 -27.42
CA ALA A 86 12.22 6.61 -26.45
C ALA A 86 11.75 7.78 -25.57
N ALA A 87 12.49 8.88 -25.51
CA ALA A 87 12.16 10.04 -24.67
C ALA A 87 10.77 10.65 -24.97
N PRO A 88 10.40 10.97 -26.22
CA PRO A 88 9.05 11.48 -26.51
C PRO A 88 7.94 10.46 -26.21
N VAL A 89 8.22 9.16 -26.36
CA VAL A 89 7.27 8.09 -26.01
C VAL A 89 7.02 8.08 -24.51
N ASN A 90 8.08 8.18 -23.69
CA ASN A 90 7.95 8.27 -22.24
C ASN A 90 7.20 9.54 -21.80
N ALA A 91 7.49 10.69 -22.44
CA ALA A 91 6.77 11.93 -22.17
C ALA A 91 5.26 11.80 -22.44
N ALA A 92 4.89 11.22 -23.56
CA ALA A 92 3.50 11.00 -23.94
C ALA A 92 2.82 9.99 -23.00
N SER A 93 3.43 8.82 -22.78
CA SER A 93 2.86 7.74 -21.97
C SER A 93 2.75 8.10 -20.49
N LEU A 94 3.53 9.06 -20.00
CA LEU A 94 3.51 9.51 -18.61
C LEU A 94 2.10 9.83 -18.11
N THR A 95 1.27 10.41 -18.97
CA THR A 95 -0.11 10.81 -18.66
C THR A 95 -1.19 10.04 -19.42
N THR A 96 -0.81 9.20 -20.41
CA THR A 96 -1.78 8.56 -21.32
C THR A 96 -1.77 7.03 -21.30
N LEU A 97 -0.78 6.39 -20.67
CA LEU A 97 -0.71 4.93 -20.62
C LEU A 97 -1.92 4.36 -19.90
N ALA A 98 -2.77 3.62 -20.59
CA ALA A 98 -3.87 2.88 -20.00
C ALA A 98 -3.37 1.49 -19.55
N TRP A 99 -3.46 1.19 -18.27
CA TRP A 99 -2.92 -0.04 -17.67
C TRP A 99 -3.57 -0.39 -16.33
N THR A 100 -3.14 -1.50 -15.70
CA THR A 100 -3.71 -2.01 -14.45
C THR A 100 -2.60 -2.44 -13.47
N PRO A 101 -1.77 -1.50 -12.97
CA PRO A 101 -0.54 -1.82 -12.23
C PRO A 101 -0.77 -2.58 -10.91
N PHE A 102 -1.92 -2.37 -10.27
CA PHE A 102 -2.32 -3.02 -9.02
C PHE A 102 -3.70 -3.69 -9.15
N GLY A 103 -4.01 -4.25 -10.33
CA GLY A 103 -5.29 -4.91 -10.58
C GLY A 103 -6.47 -3.95 -10.77
N ARG A 104 -6.24 -2.64 -10.74
CA ARG A 104 -7.25 -1.61 -11.02
C ARG A 104 -6.82 -0.75 -12.22
N PRO A 105 -7.77 -0.28 -13.05
CA PRO A 105 -7.47 0.60 -14.17
C PRO A 105 -6.87 1.92 -13.68
N GLU A 106 -5.75 2.33 -14.29
CA GLU A 106 -5.10 3.63 -14.09
C GLU A 106 -4.73 4.24 -15.45
N THR A 107 -4.59 5.56 -15.49
CA THR A 107 -4.15 6.28 -16.68
C THR A 107 -2.89 7.08 -16.38
N GLY A 108 -1.85 6.86 -17.17
CA GLY A 108 -0.53 7.43 -16.94
C GLY A 108 0.24 6.70 -15.83
N TRP A 109 1.52 7.01 -15.71
CA TRP A 109 2.41 6.45 -14.70
C TRP A 109 3.16 7.51 -13.90
N GLU A 110 2.71 8.76 -13.99
CA GLU A 110 3.34 9.91 -13.32
C GLU A 110 3.40 9.72 -11.80
N ILE A 111 2.42 9.04 -11.21
CA ILE A 111 2.39 8.71 -9.77
C ILE A 111 3.64 7.93 -9.35
N TYR A 112 4.16 7.09 -10.23
CA TYR A 112 5.30 6.22 -9.96
C TYR A 112 6.63 6.81 -10.44
N ALA A 113 6.60 7.89 -11.24
CA ALA A 113 7.78 8.47 -11.87
C ALA A 113 8.92 8.80 -10.90
N PRO A 114 8.69 9.35 -9.68
CA PRO A 114 9.77 9.59 -8.73
C PRO A 114 10.52 8.31 -8.32
N ARG A 115 9.80 7.22 -8.13
CA ARG A 115 10.40 5.92 -7.77
C ARG A 115 11.11 5.27 -8.93
N VAL A 116 10.54 5.37 -10.14
CA VAL A 116 11.17 4.89 -11.37
C VAL A 116 12.50 5.62 -11.58
N ALA A 117 12.52 6.95 -11.46
CA ALA A 117 13.72 7.76 -11.60
C ALA A 117 14.81 7.35 -10.58
N LEU A 118 14.43 7.11 -9.32
CA LEU A 118 15.35 6.61 -8.30
C LEU A 118 15.88 5.21 -8.65
N GLU A 119 15.02 4.29 -9.09
CA GLU A 119 15.38 2.90 -9.42
C GLU A 119 16.38 2.84 -10.59
N ILE A 120 16.20 3.69 -11.59
CA ILE A 120 17.12 3.79 -12.74
C ILE A 120 18.29 4.77 -12.53
N GLN A 121 18.39 5.36 -11.34
CA GLN A 121 19.46 6.25 -10.91
C GLN A 121 19.64 7.49 -11.81
N THR A 122 18.57 8.23 -12.02
CA THR A 122 18.60 9.51 -12.76
C THR A 122 17.75 10.57 -12.08
N SER A 123 18.20 11.82 -12.15
CA SER A 123 17.43 13.00 -11.75
C SER A 123 16.67 13.62 -12.92
N CYS A 124 16.88 13.13 -14.14
CA CYS A 124 16.29 13.67 -15.34
C CYS A 124 14.80 13.33 -15.48
N ALA A 125 14.05 14.22 -16.11
CA ALA A 125 12.62 14.02 -16.35
C ALA A 125 12.34 12.82 -17.28
N PRO A 126 11.20 12.13 -17.14
CA PRO A 126 10.84 10.98 -17.99
C PRO A 126 10.94 11.20 -19.49
N GLY A 127 10.61 12.42 -19.96
CA GLY A 127 10.71 12.80 -21.37
C GLY A 127 12.10 13.19 -21.85
N SER A 128 13.15 13.00 -21.04
CA SER A 128 14.52 13.34 -21.45
C SER A 128 15.25 12.15 -22.07
N PRO A 129 16.18 12.39 -23.00
CA PRO A 129 17.05 11.35 -23.58
C PRO A 129 17.84 10.58 -22.52
N ARG A 130 18.31 11.25 -21.47
CA ARG A 130 19.07 10.63 -20.39
C ARG A 130 18.24 9.66 -19.56
N PHE A 131 16.98 10.00 -19.26
CA PHE A 131 16.05 9.09 -18.60
C PHE A 131 15.86 7.82 -19.43
N ALA A 132 15.58 7.97 -20.74
CA ALA A 132 15.42 6.83 -21.65
C ALA A 132 16.66 5.93 -21.68
N ALA A 133 17.87 6.52 -21.72
CA ALA A 133 19.12 5.77 -21.68
C ALA A 133 19.34 5.05 -20.34
N ALA A 134 18.98 5.68 -19.22
CA ALA A 134 19.05 5.07 -17.89
C ALA A 134 18.07 3.90 -17.78
N LEU A 135 16.85 4.08 -18.29
CA LEU A 135 15.83 3.03 -18.31
C LEU A 135 16.26 1.84 -19.17
N ALA A 136 16.80 2.08 -20.36
CA ALA A 136 17.33 1.01 -21.23
C ALA A 136 18.45 0.20 -20.56
N ARG A 137 19.36 0.87 -19.86
CA ARG A 137 20.41 0.17 -19.07
C ARG A 137 19.82 -0.67 -17.97
N TRP A 138 18.86 -0.10 -17.23
CA TRP A 138 18.18 -0.84 -16.15
C TRP A 138 17.45 -2.07 -16.69
N GLN A 139 16.70 -1.93 -17.80
CA GLN A 139 16.00 -3.03 -18.46
C GLN A 139 16.97 -4.15 -18.84
N GLY A 140 18.07 -3.83 -19.53
CA GLY A 140 19.08 -4.80 -19.94
C GLY A 140 19.75 -5.51 -18.75
N GLY A 141 20.05 -4.76 -17.68
CA GLY A 141 20.60 -5.32 -16.42
C GLY A 141 19.64 -6.25 -15.68
N HIS A 142 18.36 -6.23 -16.03
CA HIS A 142 17.31 -7.06 -15.42
C HIS A 142 16.71 -8.09 -16.38
N GLY A 143 17.38 -8.36 -17.52
CA GLY A 143 16.94 -9.38 -18.47
C GLY A 143 15.76 -8.98 -19.36
N LEU A 144 15.41 -7.69 -19.37
CA LEU A 144 14.36 -7.16 -20.23
C LEU A 144 14.96 -6.59 -21.54
N LYS A 145 14.11 -6.41 -22.54
CA LYS A 145 14.52 -5.74 -23.76
C LYS A 145 14.85 -4.27 -23.47
N SER A 146 16.07 -3.83 -23.79
CA SER A 146 16.59 -2.48 -23.54
C SER A 146 15.96 -1.43 -24.47
N THR A 147 14.65 -1.20 -24.36
CA THR A 147 13.92 -0.26 -25.21
C THR A 147 14.11 1.20 -24.81
N GLY A 148 14.37 1.46 -23.54
CA GLY A 148 14.33 2.79 -22.94
C GLY A 148 12.93 3.39 -22.83
N THR A 149 11.90 2.63 -23.21
CA THR A 149 10.48 3.02 -23.06
C THR A 149 9.93 2.39 -21.80
N PHE A 150 9.22 3.19 -20.99
CA PHE A 150 8.51 2.67 -19.83
C PHE A 150 7.25 1.92 -20.28
N ASP A 151 7.08 0.71 -19.78
CA ASP A 151 5.97 -0.19 -20.08
C ASP A 151 5.55 -1.01 -18.86
N PRO A 152 4.39 -1.71 -18.91
CA PRO A 152 3.91 -2.53 -17.80
C PRO A 152 4.87 -3.65 -17.37
N GLU A 153 5.62 -4.25 -18.29
CA GLU A 153 6.59 -5.31 -17.98
C GLU A 153 7.76 -4.76 -17.15
N THR A 154 8.30 -3.62 -17.58
CA THR A 154 9.33 -2.88 -16.83
C THR A 154 8.86 -2.53 -15.42
N PHE A 155 7.64 -1.99 -15.32
CA PHE A 155 7.07 -1.64 -14.01
C PHE A 155 6.90 -2.87 -13.12
N GLN A 156 6.42 -3.99 -13.66
CA GLN A 156 6.24 -5.21 -12.89
C GLN A 156 7.56 -5.74 -12.34
N ALA A 157 8.63 -5.67 -13.12
CA ALA A 157 9.97 -6.05 -12.66
C ALA A 157 10.46 -5.13 -11.51
N MET A 158 10.24 -3.82 -11.61
CA MET A 158 10.52 -2.87 -10.54
C MET A 158 9.65 -3.14 -9.29
N LEU A 159 8.36 -3.39 -9.47
CA LEU A 159 7.42 -3.65 -8.40
C LEU A 159 7.79 -4.88 -7.57
N VAL A 160 8.24 -5.95 -8.22
CA VAL A 160 8.74 -7.16 -7.53
C VAL A 160 9.93 -6.81 -6.62
N ARG A 161 10.85 -5.97 -7.07
CA ARG A 161 11.99 -5.51 -6.27
C ARG A 161 11.54 -4.65 -5.09
N TRP A 162 10.66 -3.69 -5.33
CA TRP A 162 10.13 -2.81 -4.28
C TRP A 162 9.33 -3.57 -3.22
N HIS A 163 8.56 -4.59 -3.63
CA HIS A 163 7.85 -5.45 -2.71
C HIS A 163 8.80 -6.29 -1.86
N ARG A 164 9.87 -6.84 -2.45
CA ARG A 164 10.88 -7.61 -1.71
C ARG A 164 11.65 -6.76 -0.68
N ALA A 165 11.75 -5.47 -0.89
CA ALA A 165 12.37 -4.56 0.08
C ALA A 165 11.49 -4.31 1.32
N ARG A 166 10.20 -4.68 1.28
CA ARG A 166 9.25 -4.54 2.38
C ARG A 166 9.22 -5.81 3.22
N PRO A 167 9.71 -5.79 4.49
CA PRO A 167 9.76 -6.98 5.32
C PRO A 167 8.39 -7.64 5.53
N PHE A 168 7.34 -6.81 5.66
CA PHE A 168 5.97 -7.30 5.80
C PHE A 168 5.53 -8.13 4.59
N VAL A 169 5.82 -7.66 3.37
CA VAL A 169 5.42 -8.37 2.14
C VAL A 169 6.13 -9.71 2.02
N LYS A 170 7.41 -9.80 2.45
CA LYS A 170 8.16 -11.05 2.45
C LYS A 170 7.47 -12.08 3.36
N VAL A 171 7.23 -11.74 4.62
CA VAL A 171 6.61 -12.65 5.60
C VAL A 171 5.17 -13.01 5.19
N ASN A 172 4.41 -12.01 4.72
CA ASN A 172 3.04 -12.21 4.26
C ASN A 172 2.96 -13.11 3.01
N GLY A 173 3.93 -12.98 2.10
CA GLY A 173 4.06 -13.84 0.91
C GLY A 173 4.39 -15.30 1.24
N GLU A 174 4.92 -15.58 2.42
CA GLU A 174 5.12 -16.93 2.97
C GLU A 174 3.82 -17.48 3.63
N GLY A 175 2.71 -16.77 3.53
CA GLY A 175 1.43 -17.15 4.13
C GLY A 175 1.36 -16.89 5.64
N ILE A 176 2.28 -16.09 6.18
CA ILE A 176 2.34 -15.75 7.61
C ILE A 176 1.91 -14.31 7.84
N CYS A 177 1.06 -14.10 8.82
CA CYS A 177 0.72 -12.79 9.34
C CYS A 177 1.57 -12.50 10.57
N PRO A 178 2.45 -11.46 10.54
CA PRO A 178 3.31 -11.13 11.66
C PRO A 178 2.54 -10.86 12.95
N GLY A 179 3.16 -11.17 14.10
CA GLY A 179 2.63 -10.86 15.42
C GLY A 179 2.55 -9.35 15.67
N ALA A 180 1.63 -8.97 16.56
CA ALA A 180 1.52 -7.62 17.08
C ALA A 180 2.31 -7.49 18.39
N PRO A 181 3.04 -6.38 18.63
CA PRO A 181 3.65 -6.11 19.92
C PRO A 181 2.58 -5.86 20.99
N ALA A 182 2.90 -6.14 22.25
CA ALA A 182 2.08 -5.67 23.35
C ALA A 182 2.04 -4.13 23.35
N VAL A 183 0.90 -3.54 23.68
CA VAL A 183 0.72 -2.07 23.67
C VAL A 183 1.72 -1.36 24.58
N SER A 184 2.11 -2.00 25.69
CA SER A 184 3.14 -1.50 26.62
C SER A 184 4.55 -1.37 26.02
N LEU A 185 4.82 -2.01 24.89
CA LEU A 185 6.07 -1.93 24.14
C LEU A 185 6.04 -0.86 23.03
N LEU A 186 4.95 -0.11 22.93
CA LEU A 186 4.80 0.96 21.97
C LEU A 186 5.05 2.32 22.60
N SER A 187 5.63 3.23 21.84
CA SER A 187 5.77 4.63 22.17
C SER A 187 4.69 5.45 21.49
N THR A 188 4.14 6.42 22.21
CA THR A 188 3.13 7.34 21.67
C THR A 188 3.80 8.55 21.04
N ALA A 189 3.40 8.90 19.83
CA ALA A 189 3.82 10.11 19.13
C ALA A 189 3.28 11.36 19.86
N GLY A 190 4.06 12.44 19.84
CA GLY A 190 3.66 13.71 20.42
C GLY A 190 2.49 14.36 19.67
N PRO A 191 1.80 15.33 20.29
CA PRO A 191 0.65 16.01 19.66
C PRO A 191 1.00 16.68 18.33
N GLN A 192 2.23 17.17 18.19
CA GLN A 192 2.70 17.83 16.95
C GLN A 192 3.09 16.82 15.85
N GLU A 193 3.23 15.55 16.21
CA GLU A 193 3.55 14.45 15.29
C GLU A 193 2.28 13.77 14.77
N SER A 194 1.13 14.06 15.40
CA SER A 194 -0.14 13.41 15.14
C SER A 194 -1.06 14.26 14.26
N TYR A 195 -1.58 13.67 13.20
CA TYR A 195 -2.56 14.30 12.33
C TYR A 195 -3.96 14.29 12.98
N GLY A 196 -4.55 15.47 13.13
CA GLY A 196 -5.92 15.60 13.65
C GLY A 196 -6.09 15.17 15.11
N GLY A 197 -5.03 15.25 15.94
CA GLY A 197 -5.09 14.97 17.38
C GLY A 197 -5.31 13.50 17.72
N LYS A 198 -5.06 12.56 16.80
CA LYS A 198 -5.19 11.12 17.05
C LYS A 198 -4.08 10.61 17.97
N THR A 199 -4.38 9.62 18.80
CA THR A 199 -3.34 8.84 19.49
C THR A 199 -2.66 7.93 18.49
N ILE A 200 -1.38 8.19 18.22
CA ILE A 200 -0.54 7.42 17.32
C ILE A 200 0.50 6.68 18.13
N GLN A 201 0.63 5.39 17.90
CA GLN A 201 1.62 4.54 18.55
C GLN A 201 2.47 3.80 17.51
N LEU A 202 3.76 3.69 17.79
CA LEU A 202 4.73 2.96 16.99
C LEU A 202 5.71 2.24 17.93
N ARG A 203 6.45 1.28 17.42
CA ARG A 203 7.62 0.76 18.16
C ARG A 203 8.64 1.89 18.36
N PRO A 204 9.33 1.93 19.51
CA PRO A 204 10.23 3.04 19.85
C PRO A 204 11.24 3.37 18.76
N GLY A 205 11.93 2.35 18.22
CA GLY A 205 12.92 2.55 17.16
C GLY A 205 12.34 3.16 15.88
N ALA A 206 11.12 2.74 15.49
CA ALA A 206 10.43 3.30 14.32
C ALA A 206 10.05 4.77 14.53
N LEU A 207 9.59 5.12 15.73
CA LEU A 207 9.25 6.51 16.08
C LEU A 207 10.50 7.40 16.12
N ASP A 208 11.60 6.92 16.64
CA ASP A 208 12.86 7.67 16.66
C ASP A 208 13.45 7.85 15.26
N ALA A 209 13.39 6.83 14.42
CA ALA A 209 13.80 6.92 13.01
C ALA A 209 12.93 7.93 12.23
N TYR A 210 11.61 7.90 12.46
CA TYR A 210 10.68 8.89 11.92
C TYR A 210 11.06 10.32 12.33
N ARG A 211 11.36 10.57 13.61
CA ARG A 211 11.76 11.89 14.10
C ARG A 211 13.01 12.41 13.42
N ARG A 212 14.01 11.56 13.23
CA ARG A 212 15.24 11.93 12.50
C ARG A 212 14.92 12.30 11.04
N MET A 213 14.08 11.49 10.37
CA MET A 213 13.65 11.75 8.99
C MET A 213 12.89 13.08 8.87
N VAL A 214 11.97 13.36 9.80
CA VAL A 214 11.21 14.63 9.84
C VAL A 214 12.14 15.83 10.03
N ALA A 215 13.11 15.72 10.94
CA ALA A 215 14.08 16.79 11.18
C ALA A 215 14.86 17.14 9.90
N GLU A 216 15.34 16.12 9.17
CA GLU A 216 16.07 16.35 7.92
C GLU A 216 15.18 16.89 6.80
N ALA A 217 13.95 16.41 6.65
CA ALA A 217 13.00 16.94 5.66
C ALA A 217 12.67 18.43 5.91
N LYS A 218 12.53 18.81 7.19
CA LYS A 218 12.36 20.21 7.59
C LYS A 218 13.60 21.05 7.31
N ALA A 219 14.78 20.56 7.62
CA ALA A 219 16.04 21.22 7.31
C ALA A 219 16.24 21.41 5.80
N ALA A 220 15.80 20.45 4.99
CA ALA A 220 15.81 20.54 3.53
C ALA A 220 14.75 21.51 2.96
N GLY A 221 13.86 22.07 3.79
CA GLY A 221 12.83 23.01 3.37
C GLY A 221 11.70 22.41 2.52
N VAL A 222 11.56 21.08 2.49
CA VAL A 222 10.54 20.39 1.69
C VAL A 222 9.23 20.16 2.45
N ALA A 223 9.26 20.16 3.77
CA ALA A 223 8.11 20.00 4.65
C ALA A 223 7.46 21.38 4.95
N ARG A 224 6.88 22.03 3.91
CA ARG A 224 6.38 23.41 4.00
C ARG A 224 4.97 23.53 4.59
N ASP A 225 4.10 22.52 4.35
CA ASP A 225 2.77 22.47 4.97
C ASP A 225 2.94 22.17 6.47
N PRO A 226 2.27 22.91 7.39
CA PRO A 226 2.36 22.64 8.83
C PRO A 226 1.91 21.22 9.22
N ARG A 227 1.11 20.55 8.38
CA ARG A 227 0.70 19.16 8.56
C ARG A 227 1.70 18.17 7.97
N ALA A 228 2.68 18.63 7.19
CA ALA A 228 3.64 17.77 6.50
C ALA A 228 4.28 16.78 7.48
N LEU A 229 4.27 15.51 7.08
CA LEU A 229 4.80 14.35 7.82
C LEU A 229 4.05 14.00 9.11
N THR A 230 2.99 14.73 9.52
CA THR A 230 2.19 14.28 10.67
C THR A 230 1.57 12.90 10.37
N ILE A 231 1.60 12.02 11.37
CA ILE A 231 1.16 10.63 11.22
C ILE A 231 -0.35 10.54 11.43
N PHE A 232 -1.08 10.00 10.47
CA PHE A 232 -2.52 9.78 10.61
C PHE A 232 -2.90 8.31 10.87
N SER A 233 -1.94 7.38 10.74
CA SER A 233 -2.10 5.98 11.09
C SER A 233 -0.74 5.39 11.50
N GLY A 234 -0.68 4.79 12.68
CA GLY A 234 0.47 4.04 13.21
C GLY A 234 0.07 2.60 13.49
N PHE A 235 0.42 2.10 14.68
CA PHE A 235 0.01 0.78 15.13
C PHE A 235 -1.51 0.63 15.07
N ARG A 236 -1.95 -0.51 14.56
CA ARG A 236 -3.36 -0.94 14.58
C ARG A 236 -3.47 -2.29 15.26
N ASP A 237 -4.33 -2.34 16.25
CA ASP A 237 -4.67 -3.61 16.90
C ASP A 237 -5.25 -4.58 15.86
N PRO A 238 -4.83 -5.86 15.85
CA PRO A 238 -5.29 -6.86 14.91
C PRO A 238 -6.82 -7.04 14.86
N LEU A 239 -7.50 -6.94 16.01
CA LEU A 239 -8.96 -7.05 16.05
C LEU A 239 -9.63 -5.82 15.42
N ALA A 240 -9.05 -4.63 15.62
CA ALA A 240 -9.52 -3.40 14.97
C ALA A 240 -9.35 -3.46 13.43
N ASP A 241 -8.25 -4.02 12.93
CA ASP A 241 -8.04 -4.24 11.50
C ASP A 241 -9.08 -5.23 10.93
N ALA A 242 -9.32 -6.35 11.62
CA ALA A 242 -10.32 -7.33 11.22
C ALA A 242 -11.73 -6.72 11.18
N ALA A 243 -12.12 -5.99 12.23
CA ALA A 243 -13.41 -5.31 12.29
C ALA A 243 -13.56 -4.24 11.18
N ARG A 244 -12.49 -3.51 10.84
CA ARG A 244 -12.49 -2.50 9.80
C ARG A 244 -12.71 -3.12 8.42
N CYS A 245 -11.95 -4.15 8.06
CA CYS A 245 -12.09 -4.78 6.75
C CYS A 245 -13.44 -5.50 6.60
N ALA A 246 -13.98 -6.06 7.68
CA ALA A 246 -15.32 -6.66 7.69
C ALA A 246 -16.42 -5.63 7.42
N ARG A 247 -16.39 -4.50 8.14
CA ARG A 247 -17.36 -3.42 7.98
C ARG A 247 -17.36 -2.89 6.54
N ASP A 248 -16.16 -2.78 5.94
CA ASP A 248 -15.99 -2.24 4.61
C ASP A 248 -16.17 -3.31 3.52
N ASN A 249 -16.43 -4.57 3.90
CA ASN A 249 -16.50 -5.75 3.02
C ASN A 249 -15.31 -5.82 2.04
N ASN A 250 -14.10 -5.54 2.52
CA ASN A 250 -12.89 -5.40 1.72
C ASN A 250 -11.64 -5.98 2.39
N CYS A 251 -11.75 -7.20 2.96
CA CYS A 251 -10.62 -7.84 3.64
C CYS A 251 -9.52 -8.33 2.68
N GLN A 252 -9.82 -8.44 1.40
CA GLN A 252 -8.89 -8.86 0.32
C GLN A 252 -8.48 -7.69 -0.59
N GLY A 253 -8.82 -6.46 -0.21
CA GLY A 253 -8.49 -5.27 -1.00
C GLY A 253 -7.00 -4.90 -0.95
N VAL A 254 -6.57 -4.06 -1.89
CA VAL A 254 -5.17 -3.60 -2.02
C VAL A 254 -4.72 -2.80 -0.79
N SER A 255 -5.58 -1.97 -0.23
CA SER A 255 -5.28 -1.09 0.91
C SER A 255 -5.99 -1.50 2.20
N ARG A 256 -6.81 -2.55 2.18
CA ARG A 256 -7.49 -3.10 3.35
C ARG A 256 -7.37 -4.61 3.35
N THR A 257 -6.99 -5.16 4.48
CA THR A 257 -6.71 -6.58 4.64
C THR A 257 -6.88 -6.99 6.09
N ILE A 258 -7.15 -8.26 6.31
CA ILE A 258 -7.19 -8.85 7.65
C ILE A 258 -5.80 -8.90 8.31
N CYS A 259 -4.74 -8.84 7.50
CA CYS A 259 -3.36 -8.81 7.96
C CYS A 259 -2.67 -7.58 7.39
N SER A 260 -2.55 -6.53 8.18
CA SER A 260 -1.97 -5.25 7.80
C SER A 260 -0.56 -5.07 8.35
N ALA A 261 0.31 -4.38 7.63
CA ALA A 261 1.64 -4.00 8.12
C ALA A 261 1.59 -3.15 9.40
N HIS A 262 0.52 -2.38 9.60
CA HIS A 262 0.34 -1.54 10.78
C HIS A 262 0.26 -2.33 12.09
N ARG A 263 -0.15 -3.60 12.07
CA ARG A 263 -0.18 -4.46 13.26
C ARG A 263 1.20 -4.69 13.88
N THR A 264 2.27 -4.48 13.10
CA THR A 264 3.64 -4.68 13.57
C THR A 264 4.16 -3.53 14.43
N GLY A 265 3.50 -2.36 14.40
CA GLY A 265 4.00 -1.11 14.98
C GLY A 265 5.21 -0.52 14.25
N LEU A 266 5.58 -1.07 13.08
CA LEU A 266 6.69 -0.64 12.23
C LEU A 266 6.21 0.17 11.01
N ALA A 267 4.92 0.14 10.70
CA ALA A 267 4.33 0.87 9.58
C ALA A 267 3.61 2.13 10.05
N LEU A 268 3.73 3.18 9.26
CA LEU A 268 3.07 4.45 9.49
C LEU A 268 2.57 5.08 8.18
N ASP A 269 1.45 5.79 8.29
CA ASP A 269 0.90 6.60 7.22
C ASP A 269 1.06 8.08 7.58
N MET A 270 1.74 8.85 6.70
CA MET A 270 2.06 10.26 6.94
C MET A 270 1.34 11.17 5.96
N PHE A 271 0.99 12.37 6.44
CA PHE A 271 0.50 13.41 5.54
C PHE A 271 1.62 13.90 4.62
N ILE A 272 1.46 13.69 3.32
CA ILE A 272 2.40 14.14 2.29
C ILE A 272 1.85 15.40 1.58
N ALA A 273 0.68 15.27 1.01
CA ALA A 273 -0.11 16.30 0.36
C ALA A 273 -1.55 15.76 0.22
N ALA A 274 -2.48 16.61 -0.19
CA ALA A 274 -3.80 16.17 -0.60
C ALA A 274 -4.30 17.04 -1.75
N ALA A 275 -4.94 16.43 -2.73
CA ALA A 275 -5.67 17.16 -3.75
C ALA A 275 -6.94 17.79 -3.14
N PRO A 276 -7.44 18.91 -3.67
CA PRO A 276 -8.67 19.53 -3.17
C PRO A 276 -9.84 18.54 -3.10
N GLY A 277 -10.48 18.47 -1.93
CA GLY A 277 -11.62 17.58 -1.68
C GLY A 277 -11.27 16.15 -1.26
N PHE A 278 -9.98 15.79 -1.16
CA PHE A 278 -9.55 14.46 -0.75
C PHE A 278 -8.90 14.44 0.64
N GLY A 279 -9.10 13.33 1.35
CA GLY A 279 -8.37 13.05 2.59
C GLY A 279 -6.94 12.59 2.34
N PRO A 280 -6.07 12.58 3.38
CA PRO A 280 -4.65 12.21 3.26
C PRO A 280 -4.43 10.74 2.88
N ASP A 281 -5.42 9.88 3.08
CA ASP A 281 -5.41 8.43 2.81
C ASP A 281 -6.25 8.04 1.59
N SER A 282 -6.67 9.02 0.79
CA SER A 282 -7.48 8.72 -0.40
C SER A 282 -6.62 8.09 -1.50
N SER A 283 -7.00 6.88 -1.92
CA SER A 283 -6.35 6.15 -3.02
C SER A 283 -6.81 6.60 -4.42
N ALA A 284 -7.61 7.67 -4.52
CA ALA A 284 -7.96 8.25 -5.82
C ALA A 284 -6.71 8.74 -6.56
N ASP A 285 -6.64 8.51 -7.86
CA ASP A 285 -5.45 8.82 -8.66
C ASP A 285 -5.10 10.31 -8.61
N ALA A 286 -6.09 11.19 -8.60
CA ALA A 286 -5.86 12.64 -8.46
C ALA A 286 -5.14 12.99 -7.16
N ASN A 287 -5.47 12.32 -6.05
CA ASN A 287 -4.83 12.52 -4.76
C ASN A 287 -3.41 11.97 -4.73
N ARG A 288 -3.22 10.73 -5.21
CA ARG A 288 -1.91 10.09 -5.32
C ARG A 288 -0.97 10.88 -6.23
N LEU A 289 -1.51 11.45 -7.32
CA LEU A 289 -0.78 12.30 -8.25
C LEU A 289 -0.34 13.61 -7.59
N ALA A 290 -1.22 14.27 -6.80
CA ALA A 290 -0.85 15.46 -6.06
C ALA A 290 0.30 15.18 -5.07
N MET A 291 0.30 14.03 -4.41
CA MET A 291 1.42 13.59 -3.56
C MET A 291 2.70 13.37 -4.37
N ALA A 292 2.64 12.62 -5.47
CA ALA A 292 3.80 12.31 -6.30
C ALA A 292 4.47 13.55 -6.91
N ARG A 293 3.71 14.61 -7.16
CA ARG A 293 4.19 15.89 -7.65
C ARG A 293 4.81 16.78 -6.57
N SER A 294 4.58 16.48 -5.28
CA SER A 294 5.11 17.30 -4.20
C SER A 294 6.63 17.11 -4.04
N ASP A 295 7.32 18.21 -3.67
CA ASP A 295 8.74 18.16 -3.33
C ASP A 295 9.00 17.22 -2.14
N LEU A 296 8.06 17.18 -1.20
CA LEU A 296 8.15 16.33 -0.02
C LEU A 296 8.18 14.83 -0.40
N TYR A 297 7.28 14.37 -1.26
CA TYR A 297 7.30 12.96 -1.69
C TYR A 297 8.56 12.59 -2.46
N ARG A 298 8.99 13.47 -3.36
CA ARG A 298 10.24 13.26 -4.11
C ARG A 298 11.45 13.15 -3.17
N TRP A 299 11.49 14.03 -2.16
CA TRP A 299 12.53 13.97 -1.13
C TRP A 299 12.47 12.67 -0.32
N LEU A 300 11.27 12.25 0.10
CA LEU A 300 11.07 10.99 0.83
C LEU A 300 11.53 9.79 0.00
N VAL A 301 11.14 9.72 -1.28
CA VAL A 301 11.57 8.63 -2.18
C VAL A 301 13.09 8.55 -2.26
N ALA A 302 13.78 9.69 -2.30
CA ALA A 302 15.23 9.74 -2.41
C ALA A 302 15.96 9.49 -1.06
N ASN A 303 15.35 9.82 0.08
CA ASN A 303 16.07 9.91 1.35
C ASN A 303 15.56 8.98 2.46
N ALA A 304 14.30 8.55 2.44
CA ALA A 304 13.70 7.81 3.57
C ALA A 304 14.41 6.47 3.87
N ALA A 305 15.03 5.85 2.86
CA ALA A 305 15.82 4.63 3.04
C ALA A 305 17.04 4.84 3.98
N ARG A 306 17.60 6.05 4.07
CA ARG A 306 18.70 6.40 4.99
C ARG A 306 18.27 6.29 6.47
N PHE A 307 16.96 6.39 6.72
CA PHE A 307 16.34 6.24 8.03
C PHE A 307 15.72 4.86 8.25
N GLY A 308 15.90 3.96 7.27
CA GLY A 308 15.34 2.61 7.30
C GLY A 308 13.89 2.50 6.83
N PHE A 309 13.32 3.52 6.18
CA PHE A 309 11.96 3.45 5.69
C PHE A 309 11.87 3.02 4.23
N VAL A 310 10.93 2.12 3.93
CA VAL A 310 10.56 1.70 2.60
C VAL A 310 9.09 2.05 2.33
N ASN A 311 8.81 2.53 1.12
CA ASN A 311 7.47 2.96 0.74
C ASN A 311 6.68 1.86 0.05
N TYR A 312 5.36 1.81 0.25
CA TYR A 312 4.46 1.04 -0.59
C TYR A 312 4.11 1.84 -1.84
N ALA A 313 4.50 1.35 -3.01
CA ALA A 313 4.38 2.10 -4.27
C ALA A 313 2.95 2.53 -4.62
N PHE A 314 1.94 1.75 -4.24
CA PHE A 314 0.54 2.12 -4.45
C PHE A 314 0.08 3.27 -3.54
N GLU A 315 0.61 3.35 -2.32
CA GLU A 315 0.21 4.33 -1.30
C GLU A 315 1.37 5.27 -0.98
N PRO A 316 1.46 6.45 -1.60
CA PRO A 316 2.56 7.39 -1.36
C PRO A 316 2.74 7.77 0.13
N TRP A 317 1.67 7.72 0.92
CA TRP A 317 1.66 8.02 2.35
C TRP A 317 2.17 6.87 3.22
N HIS A 318 2.18 5.60 2.73
CA HIS A 318 2.47 4.41 3.54
C HIS A 318 3.96 4.04 3.50
N TRP A 319 4.58 3.98 4.69
CA TRP A 319 5.98 3.68 4.88
C TRP A 319 6.19 2.63 5.96
N GLU A 320 7.13 1.71 5.76
CA GLU A 320 7.46 0.64 6.68
C GLU A 320 8.92 0.78 7.13
N TRP A 321 9.14 0.76 8.44
CA TRP A 321 10.48 0.79 9.00
C TRP A 321 11.08 -0.61 9.06
N THR A 322 12.33 -0.74 8.63
CA THR A 322 13.03 -2.02 8.46
C THR A 322 14.11 -2.26 9.53
N GLY A 323 14.29 -1.34 10.48
CA GLY A 323 15.37 -1.37 11.45
C GLY A 323 15.21 -2.41 12.57
N GLU A 324 14.05 -3.09 12.65
CA GLU A 324 13.82 -4.17 13.61
C GLU A 324 13.11 -5.35 12.94
N PRO A 325 13.38 -6.59 13.41
CA PRO A 325 12.67 -7.76 12.91
C PRO A 325 11.19 -7.72 13.30
N MET A 326 10.37 -8.33 12.45
CA MET A 326 8.97 -8.58 12.77
C MET A 326 8.86 -9.67 13.83
N LEU A 327 7.84 -9.56 14.68
CA LEU A 327 7.54 -10.60 15.65
C LEU A 327 7.04 -11.87 14.93
N PRO A 328 7.30 -13.05 15.51
CA PRO A 328 6.74 -14.31 15.02
C PRO A 328 5.23 -14.18 14.81
N GLY A 329 4.73 -14.71 13.71
CA GLY A 329 3.35 -14.61 13.30
C GLY A 329 2.62 -15.93 13.29
N VAL A 330 1.40 -15.91 12.75
CA VAL A 330 0.55 -17.08 12.57
C VAL A 330 0.21 -17.25 11.09
N PRO A 331 -0.12 -18.48 10.63
CA PRO A 331 -0.60 -18.66 9.27
C PRO A 331 -1.81 -17.77 8.98
N ILE A 332 -1.83 -17.10 7.83
CA ILE A 332 -2.95 -16.22 7.43
C ILE A 332 -4.26 -17.01 7.39
N ALA A 333 -4.21 -18.27 6.97
CA ALA A 333 -5.36 -19.16 6.93
C ALA A 333 -5.98 -19.46 8.30
N SER A 334 -5.25 -19.21 9.40
CA SER A 334 -5.74 -19.38 10.78
C SER A 334 -6.37 -18.11 11.35
N LEU A 335 -6.28 -16.97 10.62
CA LEU A 335 -6.90 -15.74 11.07
C LEU A 335 -8.42 -15.86 10.99
N PRO A 336 -9.17 -15.38 11.99
CA PRO A 336 -10.63 -15.38 11.93
C PRO A 336 -11.08 -14.51 10.76
N LEU A 337 -11.67 -15.13 9.74
CA LEU A 337 -12.34 -14.37 8.69
C LEU A 337 -13.46 -13.59 9.33
N ALA A 338 -13.50 -12.29 9.13
CA ALA A 338 -14.59 -11.46 9.58
C ALA A 338 -15.90 -11.99 8.96
N GLY A 339 -16.79 -12.49 9.80
CA GLY A 339 -18.04 -13.13 9.40
C GLY A 339 -18.16 -14.63 9.69
N SER A 340 -17.07 -15.32 10.10
CA SER A 340 -17.14 -16.73 10.52
C SER A 340 -17.40 -16.93 12.01
N GLY A 341 -17.46 -15.85 12.79
CA GLY A 341 -17.81 -15.91 14.21
C GLY A 341 -19.31 -16.19 14.40
N ARG A 342 -19.64 -17.22 15.20
CA ARG A 342 -21.02 -17.45 15.63
C ARG A 342 -21.51 -16.23 16.43
N PRO A 343 -22.78 -15.81 16.29
CA PRO A 343 -23.36 -14.80 17.18
C PRO A 343 -23.17 -15.24 18.64
N GLY A 344 -22.42 -14.46 19.42
CA GLY A 344 -22.11 -14.76 20.81
C GLY A 344 -20.67 -15.11 21.15
N ASP A 345 -19.73 -15.06 20.18
CA ASP A 345 -18.31 -15.23 20.45
C ASP A 345 -17.78 -13.98 21.21
N PRO A 346 -17.30 -14.12 22.47
CA PRO A 346 -16.85 -12.98 23.28
C PRO A 346 -15.63 -12.24 22.71
N LEU A 347 -14.94 -12.82 21.73
CA LEU A 347 -13.82 -12.18 21.01
C LEU A 347 -14.27 -11.19 19.93
N LEU A 348 -15.59 -11.14 19.60
CA LEU A 348 -16.14 -10.27 18.57
C LEU A 348 -17.00 -9.11 19.12
N THR A 349 -17.17 -9.01 20.42
CA THR A 349 -17.80 -7.84 21.04
C THR A 349 -16.73 -6.78 21.30
N PRO A 350 -16.70 -5.68 20.53
CA PRO A 350 -15.86 -4.54 20.90
C PRO A 350 -16.31 -4.03 22.29
N PRO A 351 -15.38 -3.57 23.13
CA PRO A 351 -15.77 -2.88 24.36
C PRO A 351 -16.73 -1.73 23.99
N PRO A 352 -17.75 -1.47 24.81
CA PRO A 352 -18.68 -0.38 24.53
C PRO A 352 -17.90 0.92 24.37
N GLY A 353 -17.89 1.44 23.16
CA GLY A 353 -17.30 2.74 22.86
C GLY A 353 -17.99 3.82 23.70
N PRO A 354 -17.32 4.94 23.99
CA PRO A 354 -17.96 6.04 24.68
C PRO A 354 -19.24 6.43 23.91
N THR A 355 -20.35 6.48 24.62
CA THR A 355 -21.65 6.87 24.07
C THR A 355 -21.49 8.21 23.35
N PRO A 356 -21.82 8.30 22.06
CA PRO A 356 -21.73 9.59 21.36
C PRO A 356 -22.66 10.59 22.08
N PRO A 357 -22.23 11.86 22.22
CA PRO A 357 -23.09 12.89 22.78
C PRO A 357 -24.37 12.98 21.93
N PRO A 358 -25.51 13.29 22.54
CA PRO A 358 -26.79 13.36 21.83
C PRO A 358 -26.65 14.32 20.65
N ALA A 359 -27.10 13.89 19.49
CA ALA A 359 -27.06 14.68 18.27
C ALA A 359 -27.78 16.01 18.51
N THR A 360 -27.03 17.11 18.46
CA THR A 360 -27.62 18.46 18.46
C THR A 360 -28.49 18.59 17.22
N ALA A 361 -29.76 18.92 17.44
CA ALA A 361 -30.70 19.12 16.35
C ALA A 361 -30.15 20.14 15.33
N PRO A 362 -30.35 19.90 14.03
CA PRO A 362 -29.85 20.80 13.00
C PRO A 362 -30.44 22.20 13.18
N LYS A 363 -29.55 23.20 13.16
CA LYS A 363 -29.93 24.62 13.24
C LYS A 363 -30.88 24.96 12.08
N PRO A 364 -32.04 25.57 12.32
CA PRO A 364 -32.97 25.92 11.25
C PRO A 364 -32.30 26.85 10.24
N PRO A 365 -32.65 26.76 8.95
CA PRO A 365 -32.05 27.61 7.92
C PRO A 365 -32.39 29.08 8.18
N PRO A 366 -31.49 30.01 7.79
CA PRO A 366 -31.73 31.44 7.93
C PRO A 366 -32.98 31.87 7.14
N LYS A 367 -33.86 32.66 7.78
CA LYS A 367 -35.05 33.20 7.12
C LYS A 367 -34.64 34.03 5.89
N ALA A 368 -35.30 33.77 4.77
CA ALA A 368 -35.13 34.54 3.55
C ALA A 368 -35.40 36.05 3.79
N PRO A 369 -34.61 36.96 3.16
CA PRO A 369 -34.84 38.39 3.29
C PRO A 369 -36.19 38.80 2.68
N LYS A 370 -36.95 39.65 3.40
CA LYS A 370 -38.21 40.18 2.91
C LYS A 370 -37.98 41.02 1.63
N PRO A 371 -38.89 40.93 0.63
CA PRO A 371 -38.80 41.77 -0.56
C PRO A 371 -38.93 43.23 -0.18
N GLY A 372 -37.91 44.04 -0.55
CA GLY A 372 -37.92 45.45 -0.38
C GLY A 372 -39.00 46.10 -1.25
N ALA A 373 -39.83 46.95 -0.65
CA ALA A 373 -40.84 47.77 -1.34
C ALA A 373 -40.16 48.71 -2.35
N ALA A 374 -40.59 48.64 -3.59
CA ALA A 374 -40.17 49.54 -4.66
C ALA A 374 -40.69 50.96 -4.38
N LYS A 375 -39.79 51.94 -4.32
CA LYS A 375 -40.14 53.36 -4.32
C LYS A 375 -40.58 53.80 -5.73
N PRO A 376 -41.68 54.55 -5.88
CA PRO A 376 -42.05 55.07 -7.18
C PRO A 376 -41.08 56.22 -7.57
N ARG A 377 -40.68 56.23 -8.83
CA ARG A 377 -39.97 57.38 -9.44
C ARG A 377 -40.97 58.47 -9.75
N SER A 378 -40.72 59.71 -9.26
CA SER A 378 -41.20 60.92 -9.80
C SER A 378 -40.21 61.56 -10.76
#